data_1b8bbbd9eb0df79f31eec17ddd44e343
#
_entry.id   1b8bbbd9eb0df79f31eec17ddd44e343
#
_cell.length_a   1.000
_cell.length_b   1.000
_cell.length_c   1.000
_cell.angle_alpha   90.00
_cell.angle_beta   90.00
_cell.angle_gamma   90.00
#
_symmetry.space_group_name_H-M   'P 1'
#
loop_
_entity.id
_entity.type
_entity.pdbx_description
1 polymer ?
#
loop_
_entity_poly.entity_id
_entity_poly.type
_entity_poly.pdbx_seq_one_letter_code
_entity_poly.pdbx_strand_id
1 'polypeptide(L)'
;MLITLKGLVIGQRIIGENSCFLDLFTDKLGMIEVMAHGAKKIGGKNSGAASLFSYATFCVSRSSKGYTLNSAEPICSFYNISADIEALSLAAYFADIIKYCATSEEEHEDLLRFTCMTYFQLEKQKLPLRFIKAIFEFRFLSRIGFMPDLRACRECIAYKSETMMFLPVEGIIYCSDCFEEHSELVEKNVFALNPTLLHTLRYVAYSETDKMYRFRISKKNEKLFSAIAEFYLLAQLNSCLLYTSDAADEGLGVDL
;
A
#
# COMPACT_ATOMS: atom_id res chain seq x y z
N MET A 1 3.85 21.87 20.49
CA MET A 1 4.28 22.28 19.11
C MET A 1 3.11 22.02 18.18
N LEU A 2 2.75 22.99 17.30
CA LEU A 2 1.71 22.82 16.27
C LEU A 2 2.36 22.33 14.98
N ILE A 3 1.73 21.33 14.33
CA ILE A 3 2.21 20.73 13.09
C ILE A 3 1.05 20.74 12.09
N THR A 4 1.30 21.26 10.89
CA THR A 4 0.36 21.18 9.77
C THR A 4 0.84 20.14 8.78
N LEU A 5 -0.05 19.19 8.44
CA LEU A 5 0.23 18.06 7.57
C LEU A 5 -1.01 17.67 6.75
N LYS A 6 -0.81 16.99 5.63
CA LYS A 6 -1.87 16.34 4.89
C LYS A 6 -1.99 14.88 5.34
N GLY A 7 -3.20 14.37 5.40
CA GLY A 7 -3.40 12.98 5.83
C GLY A 7 -4.72 12.41 5.33
N LEU A 8 -4.76 11.09 5.29
CA LEU A 8 -5.94 10.28 5.03
C LEU A 8 -6.37 9.58 6.32
N VAL A 9 -7.63 9.71 6.70
CA VAL A 9 -8.20 8.98 7.84
C VAL A 9 -8.44 7.54 7.39
N ILE A 10 -7.62 6.60 7.87
CA ILE A 10 -7.73 5.18 7.51
C ILE A 10 -8.30 4.32 8.62
N GLY A 11 -8.55 4.90 9.79
CA GLY A 11 -9.21 4.23 10.90
C GLY A 11 -9.80 5.24 11.87
N GLN A 12 -10.81 4.80 12.62
CA GLN A 12 -11.47 5.62 13.59
C GLN A 12 -11.97 4.77 14.76
N ARG A 13 -11.64 5.18 15.98
CA ARG A 13 -12.09 4.53 17.22
C ARG A 13 -12.83 5.55 18.08
N ILE A 14 -14.13 5.33 18.28
CA ILE A 14 -15.00 6.23 19.04
C ILE A 14 -14.67 6.15 20.53
N ILE A 15 -14.62 7.32 21.20
CA ILE A 15 -14.41 7.47 22.65
C ILE A 15 -15.47 8.41 23.20
N GLY A 16 -16.31 7.87 24.08
CA GLY A 16 -17.46 8.61 24.62
C GLY A 16 -18.42 9.05 23.52
N GLU A 17 -19.18 10.12 23.79
CA GLU A 17 -20.27 10.54 22.89
C GLU A 17 -19.82 11.33 21.66
N ASN A 18 -18.78 12.16 21.81
CA ASN A 18 -18.43 13.16 20.79
C ASN A 18 -16.98 13.14 20.32
N SER A 19 -16.14 12.26 20.87
CA SER A 19 -14.71 12.22 20.60
C SER A 19 -14.31 10.89 19.95
N CYS A 20 -13.20 10.90 19.21
CA CYS A 20 -12.63 9.70 18.63
C CYS A 20 -11.10 9.81 18.52
N PHE A 21 -10.43 8.68 18.48
CA PHE A 21 -9.10 8.59 17.91
C PHE A 21 -9.20 8.36 16.41
N LEU A 22 -8.34 9.04 15.67
CA LEU A 22 -8.18 8.89 14.23
C LEU A 22 -6.82 8.24 13.96
N ASP A 23 -6.81 7.18 13.17
CA ASP A 23 -5.60 6.66 12.57
C ASP A 23 -5.36 7.46 11.29
N LEU A 24 -4.39 8.36 11.31
CA LEU A 24 -4.03 9.19 10.16
C LEU A 24 -2.77 8.64 9.48
N PHE A 25 -2.88 8.35 8.20
CA PHE A 25 -1.72 8.19 7.34
C PHE A 25 -1.35 9.53 6.72
N THR A 26 -0.16 10.03 7.01
CA THR A 26 0.24 11.42 6.75
C THR A 26 1.43 11.54 5.81
N ASP A 27 1.59 12.73 5.22
CA ASP A 27 2.72 13.07 4.34
C ASP A 27 4.06 13.21 5.09
N LYS A 28 4.03 13.69 6.35
CA LYS A 28 5.24 14.09 7.09
C LYS A 28 5.61 13.21 8.28
N LEU A 29 4.64 12.51 8.84
CA LEU A 29 4.83 11.76 10.09
C LEU A 29 4.44 10.28 9.97
N GLY A 30 4.20 9.80 8.74
CA GLY A 30 3.74 8.43 8.52
C GLY A 30 2.42 8.15 9.22
N MET A 31 2.33 7.03 9.90
CA MET A 31 1.15 6.66 10.69
C MET A 31 1.17 7.31 12.07
N ILE A 32 0.14 8.10 12.37
CA ILE A 32 -0.06 8.69 13.70
C ILE A 32 -1.49 8.47 14.20
N GLU A 33 -1.63 8.30 15.51
CA GLU A 33 -2.93 8.32 16.20
C GLU A 33 -3.20 9.73 16.74
N VAL A 34 -4.37 10.30 16.40
CA VAL A 34 -4.74 11.67 16.77
C VAL A 34 -6.05 11.70 17.55
N MET A 35 -6.04 12.24 18.76
CA MET A 35 -7.25 12.50 19.52
C MET A 35 -8.03 13.66 18.91
N ALA A 36 -9.27 13.41 18.51
CA ALA A 36 -10.17 14.40 17.92
C ALA A 36 -11.37 14.67 18.81
N HIS A 37 -11.25 15.69 19.65
CA HIS A 37 -12.35 16.10 20.54
C HIS A 37 -13.49 16.74 19.74
N GLY A 38 -14.73 16.35 20.03
CA GLY A 38 -15.92 16.92 19.40
C GLY A 38 -16.08 16.61 17.91
N ALA A 39 -15.24 15.73 17.35
CA ALA A 39 -15.27 15.39 15.92
C ALA A 39 -16.53 14.63 15.51
N LYS A 40 -17.25 14.00 16.46
CA LYS A 40 -18.52 13.30 16.23
C LYS A 40 -19.75 14.19 16.50
N LYS A 41 -19.56 15.41 16.98
CA LYS A 41 -20.67 16.35 17.19
C LYS A 41 -21.27 16.73 15.83
N ILE A 42 -22.58 16.56 15.66
CA ILE A 42 -23.31 16.96 14.45
C ILE A 42 -23.09 18.44 14.17
N GLY A 43 -22.62 18.78 12.96
CA GLY A 43 -22.28 20.17 12.60
C GLY A 43 -20.98 20.68 13.23
N GLY A 44 -20.19 19.83 13.88
CA GLY A 44 -18.89 20.21 14.44
C GLY A 44 -17.90 20.64 13.34
N LYS A 45 -17.07 21.65 13.63
CA LYS A 45 -16.10 22.25 12.68
C LYS A 45 -15.21 21.22 11.97
N ASN A 46 -14.82 20.15 12.66
CA ASN A 46 -13.91 19.13 12.15
C ASN A 46 -14.60 17.83 11.74
N SER A 47 -15.94 17.73 11.82
CA SER A 47 -16.65 16.46 11.67
C SER A 47 -16.48 15.83 10.28
N GLY A 48 -16.51 16.63 9.22
CA GLY A 48 -16.33 16.17 7.85
C GLY A 48 -14.90 15.65 7.58
N ALA A 49 -13.89 16.42 7.99
CA ALA A 49 -12.49 16.04 7.80
C ALA A 49 -12.05 14.88 8.69
N ALA A 50 -12.69 14.69 9.85
CA ALA A 50 -12.43 13.57 10.75
C ALA A 50 -13.20 12.30 10.39
N SER A 51 -13.97 12.28 9.30
CA SER A 51 -14.69 11.07 8.85
C SER A 51 -13.75 10.04 8.25
N LEU A 52 -14.12 8.76 8.36
CA LEU A 52 -13.37 7.67 7.76
C LEU A 52 -13.21 7.91 6.24
N PHE A 53 -12.03 7.65 5.72
CA PHE A 53 -11.62 7.87 4.33
C PHE A 53 -11.72 9.33 3.86
N SER A 54 -11.58 10.27 4.79
CA SER A 54 -11.43 11.68 4.45
C SER A 54 -9.95 12.03 4.30
N TYR A 55 -9.59 12.67 3.17
CA TYR A 55 -8.29 13.27 2.92
C TYR A 55 -8.37 14.77 3.20
N ALA A 56 -7.55 15.26 4.10
CA ALA A 56 -7.65 16.63 4.60
C ALA A 56 -6.28 17.21 4.98
N THR A 57 -6.23 18.54 5.15
CA THR A 57 -5.13 19.20 5.85
C THR A 57 -5.48 19.27 7.32
N PHE A 58 -4.64 18.68 8.16
CA PHE A 58 -4.79 18.63 9.62
C PHE A 58 -3.79 19.56 10.30
N CYS A 59 -4.26 20.33 11.27
CA CYS A 59 -3.41 21.02 12.24
C CYS A 59 -3.50 20.26 13.56
N VAL A 60 -2.40 19.67 13.99
CA VAL A 60 -2.30 18.87 15.21
C VAL A 60 -1.32 19.45 16.19
N SER A 61 -1.57 19.27 17.49
CA SER A 61 -0.61 19.61 18.54
C SER A 61 0.02 18.34 19.09
N ARG A 62 1.37 18.33 19.20
CA ARG A 62 2.12 17.23 19.83
C ARG A 62 2.35 17.55 21.30
N SER A 63 2.05 16.61 22.18
CA SER A 63 2.32 16.63 23.62
C SER A 63 2.97 15.33 24.07
N SER A 64 3.30 15.20 25.35
CA SER A 64 3.78 13.94 25.94
C SER A 64 2.73 12.81 25.91
N LYS A 65 1.44 13.15 25.69
CA LYS A 65 0.31 12.20 25.62
C LYS A 65 -0.05 11.81 24.18
N GLY A 66 0.71 12.28 23.17
CA GLY A 66 0.43 12.03 21.76
C GLY A 66 -0.09 13.26 21.02
N TYR A 67 -0.79 13.03 19.91
CA TYR A 67 -1.30 14.09 19.04
C TYR A 67 -2.78 14.41 19.33
N THR A 68 -3.11 15.72 19.27
CA THR A 68 -4.49 16.19 19.43
C THR A 68 -4.86 17.08 18.24
N LEU A 69 -6.04 16.88 17.68
CA LEU A 69 -6.58 17.64 16.56
C LEU A 69 -7.01 19.04 17.01
N ASN A 70 -6.45 20.06 16.39
CA ASN A 70 -6.84 21.46 16.60
C ASN A 70 -7.84 21.91 15.53
N SER A 71 -7.52 21.68 14.25
CA SER A 71 -8.41 21.98 13.14
C SER A 71 -8.11 21.07 11.95
N ALA A 72 -9.09 20.90 11.08
CA ALA A 72 -8.91 20.18 9.84
C ALA A 72 -9.74 20.82 8.72
N GLU A 73 -9.14 20.88 7.53
CA GLU A 73 -9.78 21.37 6.31
C GLU A 73 -9.88 20.23 5.30
N PRO A 74 -11.08 19.77 4.92
CA PRO A 74 -11.26 18.67 3.99
C PRO A 74 -10.78 19.08 2.59
N ILE A 75 -10.01 18.19 1.96
CA ILE A 75 -9.60 18.30 0.54
C ILE A 75 -10.52 17.44 -0.30
N CYS A 76 -10.73 16.18 0.11
CA CYS A 76 -11.57 15.21 -0.57
C CYS A 76 -12.07 14.18 0.44
N SER A 77 -13.24 13.61 0.18
CA SER A 77 -13.78 12.51 0.99
C SER A 77 -14.33 11.42 0.08
N PHE A 78 -14.00 10.17 0.42
CA PHE A 78 -14.36 9.00 -0.37
C PHE A 78 -15.60 8.31 0.23
N TYR A 79 -16.76 9.00 0.21
CA TYR A 79 -17.98 8.55 0.90
C TYR A 79 -18.62 7.31 0.28
N ASN A 80 -18.56 7.16 -1.05
CA ASN A 80 -19.21 6.04 -1.73
C ASN A 80 -18.54 4.69 -1.42
N ILE A 81 -17.30 4.69 -0.96
CA ILE A 81 -16.64 3.47 -0.49
C ILE A 81 -17.47 2.81 0.62
N SER A 82 -18.04 3.61 1.54
CA SER A 82 -18.85 3.09 2.66
C SER A 82 -20.24 2.58 2.24
N ALA A 83 -20.69 2.88 1.02
CA ALA A 83 -21.97 2.41 0.49
C ALA A 83 -21.87 1.02 -0.17
N ASP A 84 -20.66 0.53 -0.45
CA ASP A 84 -20.40 -0.76 -1.06
C ASP A 84 -19.54 -1.62 -0.13
N ILE A 85 -20.08 -2.76 0.30
CA ILE A 85 -19.41 -3.64 1.30
C ILE A 85 -18.09 -4.22 0.78
N GLU A 86 -17.98 -4.51 -0.52
CA GLU A 86 -16.76 -5.04 -1.11
C GLU A 86 -15.68 -3.95 -1.21
N ALA A 87 -16.06 -2.73 -1.65
CA ALA A 87 -15.17 -1.59 -1.68
C ALA A 87 -14.70 -1.19 -0.26
N LEU A 88 -15.61 -1.22 0.72
CA LEU A 88 -15.30 -0.94 2.13
C LEU A 88 -14.30 -1.97 2.69
N SER A 89 -14.55 -3.25 2.44
CA SER A 89 -13.66 -4.33 2.88
C SER A 89 -12.27 -4.20 2.26
N LEU A 90 -12.21 -3.83 0.98
CA LEU A 90 -10.93 -3.63 0.29
C LEU A 90 -10.19 -2.38 0.78
N ALA A 91 -10.91 -1.30 1.08
CA ALA A 91 -10.32 -0.10 1.68
C ALA A 91 -9.76 -0.38 3.08
N ALA A 92 -10.47 -1.17 3.89
CA ALA A 92 -9.99 -1.62 5.21
C ALA A 92 -8.73 -2.50 5.08
N TYR A 93 -8.72 -3.44 4.13
CA TYR A 93 -7.54 -4.25 3.82
C TYR A 93 -6.31 -3.40 3.45
N PHE A 94 -6.49 -2.38 2.62
CA PHE A 94 -5.39 -1.45 2.31
C PHE A 94 -4.93 -0.66 3.53
N ALA A 95 -5.86 -0.23 4.37
CA ALA A 95 -5.55 0.45 5.62
C ALA A 95 -4.70 -0.42 6.55
N ASP A 96 -5.01 -1.71 6.66
CA ASP A 96 -4.25 -2.64 7.50
C ASP A 96 -2.83 -2.87 6.97
N ILE A 97 -2.66 -3.03 5.66
CA ILE A 97 -1.32 -3.11 5.04
C ILE A 97 -0.51 -1.84 5.32
N ILE A 98 -1.12 -0.65 5.14
CA ILE A 98 -0.45 0.62 5.39
C ILE A 98 -0.04 0.74 6.86
N LYS A 99 -0.94 0.42 7.80
CA LYS A 99 -0.65 0.43 9.24
C LYS A 99 0.49 -0.51 9.62
N TYR A 100 0.55 -1.65 8.94
CA TYR A 100 1.59 -2.64 9.19
C TYR A 100 2.97 -2.20 8.67
N CYS A 101 3.02 -1.56 7.49
CA CYS A 101 4.27 -1.29 6.79
C CYS A 101 4.76 0.17 6.93
N ALA A 102 3.86 1.14 7.14
CA ALA A 102 4.25 2.54 7.23
C ALA A 102 4.74 2.85 8.66
N THR A 103 6.01 3.17 8.76
CA THR A 103 6.61 3.59 10.03
C THR A 103 6.13 4.97 10.45
N SER A 104 6.13 5.23 11.75
CA SER A 104 5.89 6.57 12.30
C SER A 104 7.16 7.43 12.18
N GLU A 105 6.97 8.74 12.07
CA GLU A 105 8.02 9.76 12.02
C GLU A 105 8.85 9.81 10.73
N GLU A 106 8.40 9.15 9.66
CA GLU A 106 8.99 9.24 8.32
C GLU A 106 8.09 9.99 7.34
N GLU A 107 8.71 10.61 6.34
CA GLU A 107 7.99 11.29 5.26
C GLU A 107 7.48 10.29 4.23
N HIS A 108 6.17 10.31 3.98
CA HIS A 108 5.49 9.40 3.05
C HIS A 108 4.63 10.13 2.01
N GLU A 109 5.06 11.31 1.51
CA GLU A 109 4.24 12.11 0.59
C GLU A 109 3.82 11.32 -0.66
N ASP A 110 4.77 10.63 -1.30
CA ASP A 110 4.49 9.82 -2.50
C ASP A 110 3.58 8.63 -2.20
N LEU A 111 3.76 7.97 -1.05
CA LEU A 111 2.95 6.83 -0.63
C LEU A 111 1.53 7.27 -0.26
N LEU A 112 1.38 8.41 0.41
CA LEU A 112 0.08 9.00 0.72
C LEU A 112 -0.67 9.37 -0.58
N ARG A 113 0.03 10.01 -1.53
CA ARG A 113 -0.55 10.34 -2.85
C ARG A 113 -1.01 9.10 -3.60
N PHE A 114 -0.20 8.05 -3.61
CA PHE A 114 -0.55 6.76 -4.18
C PHE A 114 -1.79 6.16 -3.51
N THR A 115 -1.82 6.17 -2.19
CA THR A 115 -2.96 5.66 -1.40
C THR A 115 -4.24 6.44 -1.73
N CYS A 116 -4.20 7.77 -1.72
CA CYS A 116 -5.35 8.61 -2.09
C CYS A 116 -5.85 8.32 -3.52
N MET A 117 -4.93 8.08 -4.48
CA MET A 117 -5.30 7.71 -5.83
C MET A 117 -5.99 6.34 -5.89
N THR A 118 -5.55 5.39 -5.08
CA THR A 118 -6.19 4.07 -4.95
C THR A 118 -7.61 4.19 -4.39
N TYR A 119 -7.79 4.96 -3.31
CA TYR A 119 -9.11 5.21 -2.72
C TYR A 119 -10.03 5.96 -3.69
N PHE A 120 -9.49 6.88 -4.49
CA PHE A 120 -10.24 7.51 -5.58
C PHE A 120 -10.73 6.50 -6.63
N GLN A 121 -9.96 5.45 -6.96
CA GLN A 121 -10.44 4.39 -7.86
C GLN A 121 -11.54 3.56 -7.24
N LEU A 122 -11.46 3.25 -5.94
CA LEU A 122 -12.55 2.60 -5.20
C LEU A 122 -13.81 3.46 -5.21
N GLU A 123 -13.69 4.75 -4.94
CA GLU A 123 -14.79 5.73 -4.95
C GLU A 123 -15.49 5.80 -6.32
N LYS A 124 -14.72 5.75 -7.41
CA LYS A 124 -15.25 5.83 -8.79
C LYS A 124 -15.88 4.54 -9.30
N GLN A 125 -15.53 3.39 -8.76
CA GLN A 125 -16.06 2.06 -9.13
C GLN A 125 -16.05 1.76 -10.64
N LYS A 126 -15.07 2.32 -11.38
CA LYS A 126 -14.92 2.13 -12.84
C LYS A 126 -14.03 0.96 -13.21
N LEU A 127 -13.29 0.43 -12.26
CA LEU A 127 -12.38 -0.69 -12.40
C LEU A 127 -12.87 -1.87 -11.55
N PRO A 128 -12.64 -3.12 -11.98
CA PRO A 128 -12.87 -4.27 -11.11
C PRO A 128 -12.07 -4.14 -9.81
N LEU A 129 -12.69 -4.40 -8.67
CA LEU A 129 -12.04 -4.31 -7.36
C LEU A 129 -10.78 -5.19 -7.27
N ARG A 130 -10.85 -6.39 -7.85
CA ARG A 130 -9.69 -7.30 -7.95
C ARG A 130 -8.51 -6.67 -8.68
N PHE A 131 -8.76 -5.88 -9.71
CA PHE A 131 -7.72 -5.20 -10.47
C PHE A 131 -7.10 -4.04 -9.69
N ILE A 132 -7.93 -3.28 -8.96
CA ILE A 132 -7.46 -2.24 -8.04
C ILE A 132 -6.59 -2.85 -6.94
N LYS A 133 -7.04 -3.99 -6.35
CA LYS A 133 -6.27 -4.75 -5.35
C LYS A 133 -4.88 -5.11 -5.86
N ALA A 134 -4.81 -5.76 -7.03
CA ALA A 134 -3.54 -6.21 -7.60
C ALA A 134 -2.56 -5.05 -7.89
N ILE A 135 -3.06 -3.91 -8.42
CA ILE A 135 -2.25 -2.72 -8.65
C ILE A 135 -1.74 -2.16 -7.33
N PHE A 136 -2.61 -2.09 -6.30
CA PHE A 136 -2.22 -1.61 -4.98
C PHE A 136 -1.12 -2.49 -4.39
N GLU A 137 -1.33 -3.78 -4.28
CA GLU A 137 -0.39 -4.73 -3.67
C GLU A 137 1.00 -4.66 -4.32
N PHE A 138 1.03 -4.73 -5.64
CA PHE A 138 2.30 -4.75 -6.37
C PHE A 138 3.03 -3.39 -6.31
N ARG A 139 2.29 -2.29 -6.45
CA ARG A 139 2.85 -0.94 -6.41
C ARG A 139 3.27 -0.53 -5.00
N PHE A 140 2.50 -0.89 -3.99
CA PHE A 140 2.79 -0.59 -2.59
C PHE A 140 4.16 -1.14 -2.19
N LEU A 141 4.42 -2.42 -2.48
CA LEU A 141 5.71 -3.05 -2.24
C LEU A 141 6.86 -2.31 -2.93
N SER A 142 6.64 -1.92 -4.18
CA SER A 142 7.64 -1.15 -4.94
C SER A 142 7.96 0.20 -4.29
N ARG A 143 7.05 0.77 -3.50
CA ARG A 143 7.22 2.06 -2.82
C ARG A 143 7.84 1.96 -1.44
N ILE A 144 7.68 0.84 -0.77
CA ILE A 144 8.25 0.60 0.57
C ILE A 144 9.60 -0.14 0.54
N GLY A 145 10.26 -0.21 -0.61
CA GLY A 145 11.60 -0.78 -0.75
C GLY A 145 11.68 -2.16 -1.37
N PHE A 146 10.55 -2.85 -1.57
CA PHE A 146 10.51 -4.16 -2.23
C PHE A 146 10.22 -4.00 -3.73
N MET A 147 11.07 -3.24 -4.43
CA MET A 147 10.97 -3.06 -5.88
C MET A 147 11.55 -4.28 -6.59
N PRO A 148 10.74 -5.03 -7.38
CA PRO A 148 11.26 -6.16 -8.15
C PRO A 148 12.15 -5.68 -9.30
N ASP A 149 13.23 -6.40 -9.57
CA ASP A 149 14.06 -6.15 -10.76
C ASP A 149 13.48 -6.85 -11.99
N LEU A 150 12.60 -6.15 -12.68
CA LEU A 150 11.93 -6.62 -13.90
C LEU A 150 12.58 -6.08 -15.18
N ARG A 151 13.73 -5.41 -15.11
CA ARG A 151 14.35 -4.71 -16.25
C ARG A 151 14.80 -5.68 -17.33
N ALA A 152 15.49 -6.75 -16.95
CA ALA A 152 16.06 -7.72 -17.88
C ALA A 152 16.24 -9.09 -17.20
N CYS A 153 16.49 -10.13 -17.99
CA CYS A 153 16.92 -11.42 -17.48
C CYS A 153 18.13 -11.26 -16.55
N ARG A 154 18.09 -11.90 -15.41
CA ARG A 154 19.16 -11.81 -14.40
C ARG A 154 20.51 -12.27 -14.93
N GLU A 155 20.52 -13.22 -15.85
CA GLU A 155 21.71 -13.86 -16.39
C GLU A 155 22.21 -13.16 -17.68
N CYS A 156 21.45 -13.28 -18.77
CA CYS A 156 21.89 -12.83 -20.11
C CYS A 156 21.50 -11.38 -20.44
N ILE A 157 20.82 -10.70 -19.50
CA ILE A 157 20.39 -9.29 -19.66
C ILE A 157 19.36 -9.10 -20.80
N ALA A 158 18.77 -10.18 -21.33
CA ALA A 158 17.71 -10.08 -22.33
C ALA A 158 16.50 -9.30 -21.79
N TYR A 159 16.14 -8.21 -22.47
CA TYR A 159 15.02 -7.36 -22.09
C TYR A 159 13.66 -7.98 -22.41
N LYS A 160 13.60 -8.83 -23.45
CA LYS A 160 12.40 -9.51 -23.95
C LYS A 160 12.72 -10.96 -24.26
N SER A 161 11.75 -11.85 -23.99
CA SER A 161 11.66 -13.22 -24.44
C SER A 161 10.18 -13.55 -24.69
N GLU A 162 9.86 -14.63 -25.37
CA GLU A 162 8.48 -15.12 -25.53
C GLU A 162 7.84 -15.40 -24.15
N THR A 163 8.65 -15.92 -23.24
CA THR A 163 8.26 -16.14 -21.84
C THR A 163 9.40 -15.70 -20.93
N MET A 164 9.06 -14.94 -19.90
CA MET A 164 9.98 -14.62 -18.82
C MET A 164 9.50 -15.30 -17.55
N MET A 165 10.39 -15.87 -16.79
CA MET A 165 10.10 -16.56 -15.53
C MET A 165 10.33 -15.61 -14.38
N PHE A 166 9.28 -15.25 -13.64
CA PHE A 166 9.37 -14.37 -12.48
C PHE A 166 9.46 -15.17 -11.19
N LEU A 167 10.46 -14.91 -10.40
CA LEU A 167 10.69 -15.47 -9.07
C LEU A 167 10.28 -14.40 -8.03
N PRO A 168 9.10 -14.48 -7.47
CA PRO A 168 8.58 -13.41 -6.60
C PRO A 168 9.27 -13.33 -5.25
N VAL A 169 9.83 -14.42 -4.73
CA VAL A 169 10.57 -14.37 -3.46
C VAL A 169 11.85 -13.56 -3.62
N GLU A 170 12.57 -13.76 -4.71
CA GLU A 170 13.81 -13.03 -5.04
C GLU A 170 13.54 -11.67 -5.73
N GLY A 171 12.33 -11.47 -6.27
CA GLY A 171 11.96 -10.27 -7.00
C GLY A 171 12.69 -10.08 -8.35
N ILE A 172 13.07 -11.17 -9.03
CA ILE A 172 13.88 -11.16 -10.26
C ILE A 172 13.22 -11.95 -11.39
N ILE A 173 13.71 -11.76 -12.62
CA ILE A 173 13.24 -12.48 -13.82
C ILE A 173 14.38 -13.17 -14.56
N TYR A 174 14.07 -14.31 -15.17
CA TYR A 174 14.91 -15.02 -16.12
C TYR A 174 14.18 -15.17 -17.46
N CYS A 175 14.88 -15.20 -18.58
CA CYS A 175 14.30 -15.72 -19.83
C CYS A 175 14.16 -17.25 -19.77
N SER A 176 13.32 -17.83 -20.63
CA SER A 176 13.12 -19.29 -20.70
C SER A 176 14.43 -20.06 -20.79
N ASP A 177 15.31 -19.63 -21.69
CA ASP A 177 16.58 -20.32 -21.99
C ASP A 177 17.49 -20.37 -20.74
N CYS A 178 17.74 -19.22 -20.12
CA CYS A 178 18.55 -19.16 -18.90
C CYS A 178 17.86 -19.87 -17.72
N PHE A 179 16.54 -19.87 -17.64
CA PHE A 179 15.83 -20.56 -16.56
C PHE A 179 15.97 -22.07 -16.67
N GLU A 180 15.98 -22.63 -17.89
CA GLU A 180 16.17 -24.07 -18.13
C GLU A 180 17.57 -24.56 -17.76
N GLU A 181 18.57 -23.69 -17.78
CA GLU A 181 19.93 -24.00 -17.35
C GLU A 181 20.08 -24.12 -15.81
N HIS A 182 19.09 -23.64 -15.05
CA HIS A 182 19.07 -23.63 -13.58
C HIS A 182 18.02 -24.60 -13.01
N SER A 183 18.35 -25.88 -12.92
CA SER A 183 17.44 -26.92 -12.41
C SER A 183 16.95 -26.68 -10.99
N GLU A 184 17.74 -26.02 -10.16
CA GLU A 184 17.41 -25.65 -8.77
C GLU A 184 16.27 -24.61 -8.68
N LEU A 185 16.03 -23.84 -9.74
CA LEU A 185 14.95 -22.86 -9.77
C LEU A 185 13.57 -23.48 -10.01
N VAL A 186 13.52 -24.69 -10.53
CA VAL A 186 12.25 -25.40 -10.85
C VAL A 186 11.47 -25.73 -9.56
N GLU A 187 12.13 -25.92 -8.44
CA GLU A 187 11.50 -26.20 -7.14
C GLU A 187 10.94 -24.93 -6.46
N LYS A 188 11.24 -23.75 -6.99
CA LYS A 188 10.78 -22.48 -6.45
C LYS A 188 9.39 -22.11 -6.99
N ASN A 189 8.72 -21.20 -6.28
CA ASN A 189 7.48 -20.60 -6.78
C ASN A 189 7.79 -19.65 -7.93
N VAL A 190 7.45 -20.07 -9.15
CA VAL A 190 7.77 -19.35 -10.40
C VAL A 190 6.50 -19.03 -11.17
N PHE A 191 6.43 -17.82 -11.72
CA PHE A 191 5.35 -17.41 -12.62
C PHE A 191 5.86 -17.18 -14.04
N ALA A 192 5.31 -17.93 -14.99
CA ALA A 192 5.58 -17.70 -16.40
C ALA A 192 4.84 -16.46 -16.90
N LEU A 193 5.59 -15.46 -17.32
CA LEU A 193 5.09 -14.17 -17.80
C LEU A 193 5.10 -14.14 -19.33
N ASN A 194 3.93 -14.04 -19.94
CA ASN A 194 3.84 -13.64 -21.33
C ASN A 194 4.22 -12.16 -21.50
N PRO A 195 4.48 -11.67 -22.74
CA PRO A 195 4.90 -10.29 -22.95
C PRO A 195 3.94 -9.22 -22.39
N THR A 196 2.63 -9.50 -22.41
CA THR A 196 1.62 -8.59 -21.85
C THR A 196 1.72 -8.51 -20.33
N LEU A 197 1.89 -9.63 -19.63
CA LEU A 197 2.06 -9.67 -18.19
C LEU A 197 3.36 -9.00 -17.74
N LEU A 198 4.47 -9.29 -18.42
CA LEU A 198 5.74 -8.63 -18.15
C LEU A 198 5.61 -7.10 -18.29
N HIS A 199 4.98 -6.66 -19.40
CA HIS A 199 4.73 -5.23 -19.60
C HIS A 199 3.82 -4.65 -18.50
N THR A 200 2.80 -5.39 -18.07
CA THR A 200 1.89 -4.99 -16.99
C THR A 200 2.63 -4.79 -15.68
N LEU A 201 3.45 -5.76 -15.27
CA LEU A 201 4.24 -5.67 -14.05
C LEU A 201 5.21 -4.47 -14.09
N ARG A 202 5.93 -4.31 -15.20
CA ARG A 202 6.81 -3.15 -15.44
C ARG A 202 6.04 -1.84 -15.38
N TYR A 203 4.89 -1.76 -16.05
CA TYR A 203 4.07 -0.55 -16.07
C TYR A 203 3.60 -0.19 -14.65
N VAL A 204 3.09 -1.14 -13.90
CA VAL A 204 2.65 -0.90 -12.52
C VAL A 204 3.83 -0.52 -11.62
N ALA A 205 4.98 -1.18 -11.75
CA ALA A 205 6.16 -0.90 -10.92
C ALA A 205 6.78 0.48 -11.20
N TYR A 206 6.86 0.90 -12.48
CA TYR A 206 7.69 2.04 -12.88
C TYR A 206 6.92 3.27 -13.36
N SER A 207 5.61 3.17 -13.66
CA SER A 207 4.85 4.32 -14.13
C SER A 207 4.65 5.39 -13.04
N GLU A 208 4.34 6.60 -13.46
CA GLU A 208 3.91 7.66 -12.56
C GLU A 208 2.58 7.29 -11.88
N THR A 209 2.40 7.72 -10.63
CA THR A 209 1.20 7.43 -9.84
C THR A 209 -0.10 7.78 -10.56
N ASP A 210 -0.13 8.89 -11.31
CA ASP A 210 -1.34 9.35 -12.02
C ASP A 210 -1.69 8.49 -13.24
N LYS A 211 -0.77 7.67 -13.71
CA LYS A 211 -0.95 6.85 -14.93
C LYS A 211 -1.24 5.39 -14.63
N MET A 212 -0.88 4.88 -13.46
CA MET A 212 -0.86 3.45 -13.14
C MET A 212 -2.22 2.74 -13.25
N TYR A 213 -3.34 3.46 -13.20
CA TYR A 213 -4.69 2.91 -13.41
C TYR A 213 -5.24 3.12 -14.84
N ARG A 214 -4.44 3.67 -15.77
CA ARG A 214 -4.89 4.07 -17.11
C ARG A 214 -4.68 3.00 -18.19
N PHE A 215 -4.65 1.74 -17.83
CA PHE A 215 -4.49 0.64 -18.79
C PHE A 215 -5.57 -0.41 -18.62
N ARG A 216 -5.64 -1.33 -19.59
CA ARG A 216 -6.54 -2.49 -19.57
C ARG A 216 -5.79 -3.69 -20.13
N ILE A 217 -6.09 -4.85 -19.60
CA ILE A 217 -5.59 -6.15 -20.05
C ILE A 217 -6.75 -7.15 -20.17
N SER A 218 -6.52 -8.27 -20.81
CA SER A 218 -7.53 -9.31 -20.92
C SER A 218 -7.89 -9.89 -19.55
N LYS A 219 -9.12 -10.40 -19.39
CA LYS A 219 -9.56 -11.05 -18.14
C LYS A 219 -8.64 -12.18 -17.68
N LYS A 220 -8.03 -12.91 -18.66
CA LYS A 220 -7.04 -13.98 -18.37
C LYS A 220 -5.80 -13.39 -17.71
N ASN A 221 -5.22 -12.33 -18.29
CA ASN A 221 -4.03 -11.68 -17.74
C ASN A 221 -4.33 -10.92 -16.44
N GLU A 222 -5.55 -10.39 -16.25
CA GLU A 222 -5.97 -9.79 -15.01
C GLU A 222 -5.97 -10.79 -13.84
N LYS A 223 -6.49 -12.01 -14.08
CA LYS A 223 -6.45 -13.08 -13.08
C LYS A 223 -5.02 -13.48 -12.71
N LEU A 224 -4.16 -13.63 -13.71
CA LEU A 224 -2.75 -13.98 -13.50
C LEU A 224 -1.99 -12.85 -12.77
N PHE A 225 -2.20 -11.61 -13.18
CA PHE A 225 -1.61 -10.45 -12.51
C PHE A 225 -2.04 -10.37 -11.04
N SER A 226 -3.34 -10.60 -10.75
CA SER A 226 -3.84 -10.62 -9.36
C SER A 226 -3.20 -11.71 -8.52
N ALA A 227 -3.01 -12.91 -9.08
CA ALA A 227 -2.33 -14.00 -8.37
C ALA A 227 -0.85 -13.69 -8.12
N ILE A 228 -0.17 -13.11 -9.09
CA ILE A 228 1.24 -12.68 -8.95
C ILE A 228 1.38 -11.60 -7.88
N ALA A 229 0.52 -10.58 -7.91
CA ALA A 229 0.58 -9.45 -6.98
C ALA A 229 0.34 -9.92 -5.54
N GLU A 230 -0.69 -10.75 -5.32
CA GLU A 230 -1.01 -11.32 -4.01
C GLU A 230 0.13 -12.20 -3.49
N PHE A 231 0.65 -13.11 -4.33
CA PHE A 231 1.76 -13.96 -3.93
C PHE A 231 3.02 -13.14 -3.60
N TYR A 232 3.32 -12.14 -4.44
CA TYR A 232 4.46 -11.26 -4.22
C TYR A 232 4.33 -10.49 -2.89
N LEU A 233 3.14 -9.95 -2.60
CA LEU A 233 2.88 -9.28 -1.33
C LEU A 233 3.15 -10.20 -0.14
N LEU A 234 2.58 -11.41 -0.15
CA LEU A 234 2.73 -12.36 0.95
C LEU A 234 4.19 -12.81 1.11
N ALA A 235 4.90 -13.07 0.01
CA ALA A 235 6.29 -13.47 0.05
C ALA A 235 7.19 -12.39 0.67
N GLN A 236 7.00 -11.13 0.29
CA GLN A 236 7.82 -10.03 0.80
C GLN A 236 7.45 -9.67 2.25
N LEU A 237 6.18 -9.66 2.63
CA LEU A 237 5.77 -9.37 4.00
C LEU A 237 6.18 -10.47 4.98
N ASN A 238 6.10 -11.75 4.59
CA ASN A 238 6.60 -12.86 5.43
C ASN A 238 8.12 -12.77 5.63
N SER A 239 8.87 -12.39 4.61
CA SER A 239 10.31 -12.15 4.73
C SER A 239 10.62 -11.01 5.71
N CYS A 240 9.81 -9.95 5.70
CA CYS A 240 9.94 -8.84 6.65
C CYS A 240 9.66 -9.27 8.09
N LEU A 241 8.64 -10.12 8.32
CA LEU A 241 8.31 -10.64 9.66
C LEU A 241 9.43 -11.50 10.25
N LEU A 242 10.05 -12.36 9.45
CA LEU A 242 11.18 -13.19 9.89
C LEU A 242 12.38 -12.33 10.29
N TYR A 243 12.66 -11.27 9.50
CA TYR A 243 13.79 -10.37 9.79
C TYR A 243 13.59 -9.55 11.09
N THR A 244 12.34 -9.15 11.38
CA THR A 244 12.04 -8.41 12.63
C THR A 244 12.05 -9.32 13.87
N SER A 245 11.72 -10.61 13.75
CA SER A 245 11.82 -11.58 14.84
C SER A 245 13.26 -11.92 15.19
N ASP A 246 14.11 -12.13 14.17
CA ASP A 246 15.54 -12.42 14.38
C ASP A 246 16.28 -11.22 15.00
N ALA A 247 15.95 -9.99 14.59
CA ALA A 247 16.52 -8.78 15.18
C ALA A 247 16.04 -8.52 16.63
N ALA A 248 14.87 -9.04 17.02
CA ALA A 248 14.36 -8.96 18.39
C ALA A 248 15.05 -9.99 19.31
N ASP A 249 15.40 -11.17 18.80
CA ASP A 249 16.10 -12.21 19.54
C ASP A 249 17.59 -11.90 19.77
N GLU A 250 18.24 -11.21 18.82
CA GLU A 250 19.63 -10.76 18.99
C GLU A 250 19.80 -9.62 20.02
N GLY A 251 18.72 -8.88 20.31
CA GLY A 251 18.72 -7.79 21.30
C GLY A 251 18.59 -8.24 22.76
N LEU A 252 18.36 -9.52 23.06
CA LEU A 252 18.22 -10.06 24.42
C LEU A 252 19.46 -10.76 24.98
N GLY A 253 20.59 -10.69 24.27
CA GLY A 253 21.88 -11.12 24.79
C GLY A 253 22.49 -10.09 25.73
N VAL A 254 21.98 -9.94 26.94
CA VAL A 254 22.64 -9.20 28.01
C VAL A 254 23.33 -10.21 28.92
N ASP A 255 24.66 -10.09 28.95
CA ASP A 255 25.56 -10.81 29.84
C ASP A 255 25.11 -10.82 31.30
N LEU A 256 25.22 -12.00 31.92
CA LEU A 256 25.28 -12.19 33.36
C LEU A 256 26.72 -12.08 33.83
#